data_52e4b83828c1b668d8e18a4e3f4abeed
#
_entry.id   52e4b83828c1b668d8e18a4e3f4abeed
#
_cell.length_a   1.000
_cell.length_b   1.000
_cell.length_c   1.000
_cell.angle_alpha   90.00
_cell.angle_beta   90.00
_cell.angle_gamma   90.00
#
_symmetry.space_group_name_H-M   'P 1'
#
loop_
_entity.id
_entity.type
_entity.pdbx_description
1 polymer ?
#
loop_
_entity_poly.entity_id
_entity_poly.type
_entity_poly.pdbx_seq_one_letter_code
_entity_poly.pdbx_strand_id
1 'polypeptide(L)'
;MNTLLPVFYLIPGLGADERVFQFLRLQGEAHVLRWLTPQTADEPLPHYASRLAAVVPPEHACWVVGVSFGGVLAQEVGRLRPLARVVLISSFASPAELPWVARLARATGLHRLLVPQLLPLLPRVAQWLFSVGNGAEYELLQRIIRDTEPGFVRWAIARLVHWPGGAGAPAARIHGTADRLLPAGAVHSHHRLPGGHFIIVSRAAEISQILNRLAAEASG
;
A
#
# COMPACT_ATOMS: atom_id res chain seq x y z
N MET A 1 -21.04 5.76 -27.58
CA MET A 1 -20.20 6.52 -26.63
C MET A 1 -18.89 5.78 -26.46
N ASN A 2 -17.77 6.40 -26.79
CA ASN A 2 -16.45 5.78 -26.63
C ASN A 2 -16.10 5.84 -25.14
N THR A 3 -16.45 4.81 -24.37
CA THR A 3 -16.07 4.73 -22.95
C THR A 3 -14.55 4.51 -22.91
N LEU A 4 -13.82 5.56 -22.54
CA LEU A 4 -12.39 5.46 -22.27
C LEU A 4 -12.19 4.40 -21.18
N LEU A 5 -11.25 3.49 -21.43
CA LEU A 5 -10.90 2.46 -20.43
C LEU A 5 -10.37 3.13 -19.16
N PRO A 6 -10.73 2.63 -17.98
CA PRO A 6 -10.20 3.16 -16.73
C PRO A 6 -8.68 2.98 -16.64
N VAL A 7 -8.01 3.97 -16.06
CA VAL A 7 -6.56 3.94 -15.83
C VAL A 7 -6.27 3.74 -14.35
N PHE A 8 -5.44 2.77 -14.03
CA PHE A 8 -5.04 2.41 -12.66
C PHE A 8 -3.55 2.69 -12.46
N TYR A 9 -3.22 3.48 -11.44
CA TYR A 9 -1.86 3.65 -10.93
C TYR A 9 -1.71 2.84 -9.64
N LEU A 10 -0.83 1.84 -9.66
CA LEU A 10 -0.66 0.86 -8.58
C LEU A 10 0.60 1.18 -7.80
N ILE A 11 0.48 1.37 -6.47
CA ILE A 11 1.61 1.64 -5.58
C ILE A 11 1.80 0.44 -4.65
N PRO A 12 2.94 -0.27 -4.72
CA PRO A 12 3.18 -1.47 -3.91
C PRO A 12 3.35 -1.16 -2.43
N GLY A 13 3.37 -2.18 -1.59
CA GLY A 13 3.71 -2.08 -0.18
C GLY A 13 5.19 -1.84 0.05
N LEU A 14 5.55 -1.47 1.29
CA LEU A 14 6.92 -1.24 1.69
C LEU A 14 7.82 -2.43 1.32
N GLY A 15 8.85 -2.15 0.53
CA GLY A 15 9.79 -3.15 0.03
C GLY A 15 9.27 -4.06 -1.08
N ALA A 16 7.96 -4.01 -1.38
CA ALA A 16 7.39 -4.74 -2.50
C ALA A 16 7.58 -3.97 -3.82
N ASP A 17 7.37 -4.67 -4.92
CA ASP A 17 7.43 -4.14 -6.28
C ASP A 17 6.26 -4.65 -7.13
N GLU A 18 6.35 -4.51 -8.44
CA GLU A 18 5.33 -4.93 -9.39
C GLU A 18 4.90 -6.39 -9.28
N ARG A 19 5.72 -7.27 -8.73
CA ARG A 19 5.44 -8.71 -8.56
C ARG A 19 4.17 -8.97 -7.75
N VAL A 20 3.80 -8.08 -6.82
CA VAL A 20 2.59 -8.25 -6.01
C VAL A 20 1.30 -8.03 -6.81
N PHE A 21 1.38 -7.34 -7.95
CA PHE A 21 0.23 -7.05 -8.81
C PHE A 21 0.07 -8.02 -9.98
N GLN A 22 1.01 -8.93 -10.20
CA GLN A 22 1.02 -9.84 -11.37
C GLN A 22 -0.23 -10.73 -11.48
N PHE A 23 -0.95 -10.95 -10.37
CA PHE A 23 -2.15 -11.76 -10.31
C PHE A 23 -3.45 -10.97 -10.51
N LEU A 24 -3.38 -9.63 -10.53
CA LEU A 24 -4.54 -8.80 -10.82
C LEU A 24 -4.97 -8.95 -12.29
N ARG A 25 -6.28 -8.86 -12.51
CA ARG A 25 -6.92 -8.87 -13.84
C ARG A 25 -7.83 -7.65 -13.95
N LEU A 26 -7.24 -6.50 -14.28
CA LEU A 26 -7.95 -5.23 -14.39
C LEU A 26 -8.49 -5.04 -15.80
N GLN A 27 -9.72 -4.52 -15.88
CA GLN A 27 -10.38 -4.14 -17.15
C GLN A 27 -10.05 -2.67 -17.44
N GLY A 28 -8.79 -2.41 -17.79
CA GLY A 28 -8.27 -1.06 -18.01
C GLY A 28 -6.76 -1.05 -18.16
N GLU A 29 -6.22 0.15 -18.31
CA GLU A 29 -4.79 0.35 -18.37
C GLU A 29 -4.22 0.40 -16.94
N ALA A 30 -3.12 -0.31 -16.67
CA ALA A 30 -2.51 -0.38 -15.34
C ALA A 30 -1.02 -0.02 -15.40
N HIS A 31 -0.63 0.95 -14.58
CA HIS A 31 0.74 1.42 -14.43
C HIS A 31 1.21 1.20 -13.00
N VAL A 32 2.34 0.53 -12.81
CA VAL A 32 2.93 0.40 -11.48
C VAL A 32 3.86 1.57 -11.22
N LEU A 33 3.59 2.31 -10.16
CA LEU A 33 4.47 3.38 -9.68
C LEU A 33 5.59 2.73 -8.84
N ARG A 34 6.78 2.63 -9.44
CA ARG A 34 7.95 2.06 -8.79
C ARG A 34 8.52 2.99 -7.73
N TRP A 35 9.13 2.41 -6.71
CA TRP A 35 9.82 3.16 -5.67
C TRP A 35 10.92 4.04 -6.26
N LEU A 36 10.96 5.27 -5.80
CA LEU A 36 12.06 6.20 -6.04
C LEU A 36 13.04 6.13 -4.87
N THR A 37 14.30 6.37 -5.12
CA THR A 37 15.25 6.58 -4.02
C THR A 37 14.91 7.90 -3.32
N PRO A 38 14.76 7.92 -1.98
CA PRO A 38 14.63 9.17 -1.24
C PRO A 38 15.82 10.08 -1.52
N GLN A 39 15.57 11.37 -1.75
CA GLN A 39 16.63 12.34 -2.05
C GLN A 39 17.53 12.62 -0.85
N THR A 40 16.94 12.55 0.35
CA THR A 40 17.65 12.67 1.62
C THR A 40 17.06 11.66 2.62
N ALA A 41 17.81 11.34 3.67
CA ALA A 41 17.35 10.42 4.73
C ALA A 41 16.11 10.93 5.48
N ASP A 42 15.84 12.22 5.41
CA ASP A 42 14.72 12.90 6.05
C ASP A 42 13.71 13.50 5.05
N GLU A 43 13.81 13.14 3.75
CA GLU A 43 12.87 13.63 2.73
C GLU A 43 11.43 13.53 3.23
N PRO A 44 10.66 14.64 3.25
CA PRO A 44 9.27 14.64 3.70
C PRO A 44 8.38 13.77 2.79
N LEU A 45 7.44 13.03 3.38
CA LEU A 45 6.53 12.17 2.63
C LEU A 45 5.73 12.92 1.53
N PRO A 46 5.21 14.15 1.77
CA PRO A 46 4.54 14.91 0.71
C PRO A 46 5.44 15.28 -0.46
N HIS A 47 6.72 15.57 -0.20
CA HIS A 47 7.71 15.83 -1.26
C HIS A 47 7.99 14.58 -2.08
N TYR A 48 8.23 13.44 -1.43
CA TYR A 48 8.40 12.16 -2.09
C TYR A 48 7.17 11.79 -2.94
N ALA A 49 5.96 11.98 -2.39
CA ALA A 49 4.71 11.72 -3.10
C ALA A 49 4.52 12.65 -4.31
N SER A 50 4.98 13.89 -4.26
CA SER A 50 4.91 14.81 -5.40
C SER A 50 5.77 14.33 -6.58
N ARG A 51 6.95 13.78 -6.28
CA ARG A 51 7.83 13.17 -7.30
C ARG A 51 7.20 11.91 -7.90
N LEU A 52 6.59 11.08 -7.05
CA LEU A 52 5.88 9.87 -7.49
C LEU A 52 4.65 10.22 -8.35
N ALA A 53 3.93 11.29 -7.99
CA ALA A 53 2.77 11.78 -8.70
C ALA A 53 3.10 12.41 -10.07
N ALA A 54 4.36 12.69 -10.38
CA ALA A 54 4.75 13.36 -11.63
C ALA A 54 4.31 12.59 -12.89
N VAL A 55 4.18 11.26 -12.80
CA VAL A 55 3.73 10.42 -13.91
C VAL A 55 2.21 10.21 -13.95
N VAL A 56 1.47 10.76 -12.99
CA VAL A 56 -0.01 10.71 -12.94
C VAL A 56 -0.55 12.01 -13.52
N PRO A 57 -1.21 11.99 -14.70
CA PRO A 57 -1.75 13.20 -15.31
C PRO A 57 -2.79 13.89 -14.41
N PRO A 58 -2.67 15.20 -14.15
CA PRO A 58 -3.61 15.90 -13.28
C PRO A 58 -5.00 16.13 -13.89
N GLU A 59 -5.08 16.12 -15.22
CA GLU A 59 -6.28 16.43 -16.00
C GLU A 59 -7.16 15.22 -16.29
N HIS A 60 -6.69 14.01 -15.98
CA HIS A 60 -7.43 12.77 -16.27
C HIS A 60 -7.93 12.10 -15.01
N ALA A 61 -9.20 11.67 -15.02
CA ALA A 61 -9.74 10.82 -13.98
C ALA A 61 -9.03 9.45 -14.00
N CYS A 62 -8.55 9.02 -12.85
CA CYS A 62 -7.83 7.76 -12.71
C CYS A 62 -8.06 7.12 -11.34
N TRP A 63 -7.61 5.89 -11.18
CA TRP A 63 -7.61 5.15 -9.93
C TRP A 63 -6.18 5.06 -9.39
N VAL A 64 -5.97 5.49 -8.16
CA VAL A 64 -4.69 5.32 -7.46
C VAL A 64 -4.88 4.27 -6.37
N VAL A 65 -4.35 3.09 -6.60
CA VAL A 65 -4.53 1.92 -5.74
C VAL A 65 -3.24 1.67 -4.99
N GLY A 66 -3.28 1.79 -3.66
CA GLY A 66 -2.10 1.59 -2.83
C GLY A 66 -2.23 0.44 -1.86
N VAL A 67 -1.17 -0.36 -1.76
CA VAL A 67 -1.07 -1.50 -0.84
C VAL A 67 -0.22 -1.10 0.37
N SER A 68 -0.71 -1.29 1.60
CA SER A 68 0.06 -1.06 2.82
C SER A 68 0.65 0.36 2.85
N PHE A 69 1.98 0.53 2.94
CA PHE A 69 2.65 1.84 2.83
C PHE A 69 2.33 2.56 1.51
N GLY A 70 2.16 1.81 0.41
CA GLY A 70 1.69 2.38 -0.85
C GLY A 70 0.31 3.03 -0.74
N GLY A 71 -0.55 2.56 0.18
CA GLY A 71 -1.85 3.20 0.44
C GLY A 71 -1.71 4.56 1.15
N VAL A 72 -0.69 4.74 1.97
CA VAL A 72 -0.35 6.04 2.55
C VAL A 72 0.07 7.00 1.43
N LEU A 73 0.94 6.55 0.53
CA LEU A 73 1.37 7.34 -0.63
C LEU A 73 0.24 7.58 -1.64
N ALA A 74 -0.66 6.62 -1.83
CA ALA A 74 -1.83 6.81 -2.68
C ALA A 74 -2.71 7.98 -2.20
N GLN A 75 -2.85 8.14 -0.89
CA GLN A 75 -3.58 9.28 -0.31
C GLN A 75 -2.83 10.61 -0.51
N GLU A 76 -1.51 10.63 -0.40
CA GLU A 76 -0.72 11.82 -0.70
C GLU A 76 -0.77 12.17 -2.20
N VAL A 77 -0.72 11.17 -3.09
CA VAL A 77 -0.92 11.37 -4.55
C VAL A 77 -2.32 11.90 -4.82
N GLY A 78 -3.36 11.37 -4.18
CA GLY A 78 -4.74 11.83 -4.31
C GLY A 78 -4.93 13.31 -3.91
N ARG A 79 -4.16 13.79 -2.92
CA ARG A 79 -4.15 15.23 -2.56
C ARG A 79 -3.62 16.12 -3.69
N LEU A 80 -2.70 15.61 -4.50
CA LEU A 80 -2.06 16.32 -5.61
C LEU A 80 -2.80 16.11 -6.94
N ARG A 81 -3.73 15.17 -6.99
CA ARG A 81 -4.48 14.75 -8.17
C ARG A 81 -5.98 14.67 -7.83
N PRO A 82 -6.70 15.81 -7.82
CA PRO A 82 -8.10 15.86 -7.35
C PRO A 82 -9.08 14.96 -8.12
N LEU A 83 -8.74 14.62 -9.37
CA LEU A 83 -9.53 13.68 -10.19
C LEU A 83 -9.20 12.21 -9.92
N ALA A 84 -8.17 11.92 -9.12
CA ALA A 84 -7.81 10.57 -8.76
C ALA A 84 -8.73 10.01 -7.67
N ARG A 85 -9.26 8.81 -7.89
CA ARG A 85 -10.01 8.02 -6.91
C ARG A 85 -9.07 7.08 -6.19
N VAL A 86 -8.91 7.24 -4.88
CA VAL A 86 -7.96 6.47 -4.09
C VAL A 86 -8.59 5.19 -3.55
N VAL A 87 -7.89 4.05 -3.73
CA VAL A 87 -8.27 2.76 -3.14
C VAL A 87 -7.14 2.27 -2.24
N LEU A 88 -7.49 1.85 -1.04
CA LEU A 88 -6.55 1.31 -0.06
C LEU A 88 -6.71 -0.20 0.06
N ILE A 89 -5.59 -0.94 -0.02
CA ILE A 89 -5.55 -2.38 0.19
C ILE A 89 -4.59 -2.69 1.32
N SER A 90 -5.05 -3.37 2.38
CA SER A 90 -4.25 -3.68 3.58
C SER A 90 -3.50 -2.44 4.11
N SER A 91 -4.20 -1.28 4.18
CA SER A 91 -3.64 0.00 4.55
C SER A 91 -4.57 0.76 5.50
N PHE A 92 -4.12 1.91 5.97
CA PHE A 92 -4.84 2.74 6.92
C PHE A 92 -5.00 4.18 6.40
N ALA A 93 -6.00 4.90 6.89
CA ALA A 93 -6.32 6.27 6.47
C ALA A 93 -5.95 7.31 7.55
N SER A 94 -5.77 6.90 8.78
CA SER A 94 -5.42 7.80 9.87
C SER A 94 -4.45 7.16 10.88
N PRO A 95 -3.69 7.96 11.63
CA PRO A 95 -2.81 7.45 12.68
C PRO A 95 -3.53 6.67 13.79
N ALA A 96 -4.83 6.92 13.98
CA ALA A 96 -5.64 6.21 14.98
C ALA A 96 -5.81 4.72 14.66
N GLU A 97 -5.71 4.36 13.38
CA GLU A 97 -5.81 2.98 12.89
C GLU A 97 -4.48 2.20 13.02
N LEU A 98 -3.38 2.88 13.35
CA LEU A 98 -2.11 2.19 13.59
C LEU A 98 -2.19 1.32 14.86
N PRO A 99 -1.57 0.14 14.86
CA PRO A 99 -1.45 -0.69 16.05
C PRO A 99 -0.82 0.08 17.21
N TRP A 100 -1.21 -0.25 18.42
CA TRP A 100 -0.69 0.43 19.62
C TRP A 100 0.84 0.41 19.72
N VAL A 101 1.48 -0.68 19.27
CA VAL A 101 2.97 -0.79 19.20
C VAL A 101 3.59 0.26 18.27
N ALA A 102 2.97 0.55 17.14
CA ALA A 102 3.46 1.59 16.21
C ALA A 102 3.26 2.99 16.81
N ARG A 103 2.14 3.22 17.52
CA ARG A 103 1.88 4.46 18.24
C ARG A 103 2.87 4.67 19.39
N LEU A 104 3.20 3.60 20.13
CA LEU A 104 4.23 3.63 21.17
C LEU A 104 5.60 3.91 20.56
N ALA A 105 5.96 3.22 19.47
CA ALA A 105 7.23 3.46 18.76
C ALA A 105 7.36 4.90 18.25
N ARG A 106 6.24 5.52 17.84
CA ARG A 106 6.18 6.95 17.52
C ARG A 106 6.50 7.81 18.73
N ALA A 107 5.83 7.57 19.87
CA ALA A 107 5.96 8.38 21.08
C ALA A 107 7.36 8.28 21.72
N THR A 108 7.96 7.09 21.67
CA THR A 108 9.28 6.81 22.30
C THR A 108 10.47 6.95 21.38
N GLY A 109 10.24 7.07 20.06
CA GLY A 109 11.32 7.06 19.06
C GLY A 109 11.94 5.68 18.81
N LEU A 110 11.40 4.59 19.39
CA LEU A 110 11.91 3.22 19.23
C LEU A 110 12.01 2.76 17.78
N HIS A 111 11.20 3.31 16.87
CA HIS A 111 11.31 3.03 15.43
C HIS A 111 12.68 3.36 14.85
N ARG A 112 13.47 4.26 15.49
CA ARG A 112 14.83 4.61 15.06
C ARG A 112 15.85 3.50 15.35
N LEU A 113 15.52 2.60 16.28
CA LEU A 113 16.35 1.45 16.63
C LEU A 113 16.09 0.23 15.73
N LEU A 114 15.14 0.34 14.79
CA LEU A 114 14.89 -0.71 13.83
C LEU A 114 16.12 -0.94 12.94
N VAL A 115 16.52 -2.20 12.85
CA VAL A 115 17.61 -2.67 11.99
C VAL A 115 16.99 -3.51 10.86
N PRO A 116 16.56 -2.88 9.74
CA PRO A 116 15.86 -3.59 8.67
C PRO A 116 16.66 -4.76 8.08
N GLN A 117 17.99 -4.68 8.17
CA GLN A 117 18.90 -5.73 7.73
C GLN A 117 18.69 -7.07 8.44
N LEU A 118 18.05 -7.06 9.63
CA LEU A 118 17.74 -8.29 10.37
C LEU A 118 16.45 -8.97 9.86
N LEU A 119 15.60 -8.28 9.12
CA LEU A 119 14.33 -8.83 8.65
C LEU A 119 14.50 -10.10 7.79
N PRO A 120 15.46 -10.20 6.86
CA PRO A 120 15.72 -11.42 6.11
C PRO A 120 16.19 -12.60 6.98
N LEU A 121 16.74 -12.32 8.17
CA LEU A 121 17.18 -13.35 9.12
C LEU A 121 16.04 -13.90 9.98
N LEU A 122 14.86 -13.28 9.93
CA LEU A 122 13.70 -13.63 10.72
C LEU A 122 12.50 -14.05 9.83
N PRO A 123 12.66 -15.02 8.92
CA PRO A 123 11.66 -15.35 7.92
C PRO A 123 10.33 -15.81 8.52
N ARG A 124 10.36 -16.54 9.65
CA ARG A 124 9.16 -17.00 10.35
C ARG A 124 8.39 -15.86 11.01
N VAL A 125 9.11 -14.84 11.51
CA VAL A 125 8.47 -13.63 12.08
C VAL A 125 7.79 -12.84 10.97
N ALA A 126 8.45 -12.65 9.84
CA ALA A 126 7.85 -12.01 8.67
C ALA A 126 6.62 -12.78 8.18
N GLN A 127 6.73 -14.09 8.01
CA GLN A 127 5.62 -14.96 7.63
C GLN A 127 4.41 -14.80 8.56
N TRP A 128 4.65 -14.80 9.87
CA TRP A 128 3.62 -14.64 10.89
C TRP A 128 2.97 -13.25 10.84
N LEU A 129 3.77 -12.17 10.75
CA LEU A 129 3.29 -10.79 10.69
C LEU A 129 2.43 -10.54 9.45
N PHE A 130 2.90 -10.97 8.28
CA PHE A 130 2.17 -10.81 7.03
C PHE A 130 1.02 -11.82 6.89
N SER A 131 0.91 -12.76 7.85
CA SER A 131 -0.11 -13.83 7.85
C SER A 131 -0.12 -14.62 6.53
N VAL A 132 1.07 -14.90 6.00
CA VAL A 132 1.26 -15.65 4.75
C VAL A 132 1.35 -17.14 5.06
N GLY A 133 0.65 -17.96 4.28
CA GLY A 133 0.75 -19.42 4.35
C GLY A 133 2.09 -19.93 3.83
N ASN A 134 2.19 -21.23 3.58
CA ASN A 134 3.32 -21.85 2.92
C ASN A 134 3.16 -21.82 1.39
N GLY A 135 4.25 -22.08 0.66
CA GLY A 135 4.22 -22.18 -0.80
C GLY A 135 4.57 -20.87 -1.52
N ALA A 136 3.98 -20.65 -2.69
CA ALA A 136 4.37 -19.58 -3.62
C ALA A 136 4.28 -18.16 -3.03
N GLU A 137 3.28 -17.90 -2.18
CA GLU A 137 3.15 -16.59 -1.51
C GLU A 137 4.31 -16.34 -0.54
N TYR A 138 4.72 -17.36 0.22
CA TYR A 138 5.84 -17.29 1.13
C TYR A 138 7.16 -17.06 0.38
N GLU A 139 7.36 -17.79 -0.71
CA GLU A 139 8.55 -17.60 -1.56
C GLU A 139 8.60 -16.19 -2.16
N LEU A 140 7.46 -15.67 -2.61
CA LEU A 140 7.38 -14.30 -3.11
C LEU A 140 7.71 -13.29 -2.01
N LEU A 141 7.14 -13.45 -0.81
CA LEU A 141 7.44 -12.59 0.34
C LEU A 141 8.93 -12.61 0.68
N GLN A 142 9.55 -13.80 0.70
CA GLN A 142 10.98 -13.93 0.98
C GLN A 142 11.86 -13.26 -0.07
N ARG A 143 11.50 -13.36 -1.36
CA ARG A 143 12.21 -12.64 -2.43
C ARG A 143 12.08 -11.14 -2.25
N ILE A 144 10.88 -10.63 -2.01
CA ILE A 144 10.62 -9.21 -1.76
C ILE A 144 11.47 -8.70 -0.59
N ILE A 145 11.47 -9.40 0.54
CA ILE A 145 12.24 -8.98 1.73
C ILE A 145 13.75 -8.93 1.43
N ARG A 146 14.29 -9.89 0.69
CA ARG A 146 15.72 -9.93 0.32
C ARG A 146 16.11 -8.82 -0.64
N ASP A 147 15.22 -8.49 -1.58
CA ASP A 147 15.49 -7.48 -2.62
C ASP A 147 15.29 -6.05 -2.10
N THR A 148 14.71 -5.90 -0.90
CA THR A 148 14.38 -4.60 -0.33
C THR A 148 15.62 -3.88 0.18
N GLU A 149 15.77 -2.61 -0.24
CA GLU A 149 16.87 -1.75 0.21
C GLU A 149 16.62 -1.27 1.66
N PRO A 150 17.54 -1.58 2.62
CA PRO A 150 17.33 -1.29 4.04
C PRO A 150 17.21 0.19 4.39
N GLY A 151 17.87 1.08 3.67
CA GLY A 151 17.79 2.53 3.87
C GLY A 151 16.41 3.06 3.51
N PHE A 152 15.83 2.54 2.42
CA PHE A 152 14.45 2.83 2.04
C PHE A 152 13.45 2.40 3.12
N VAL A 153 13.61 1.20 3.68
CA VAL A 153 12.74 0.71 4.77
C VAL A 153 12.80 1.63 5.98
N ARG A 154 14.01 2.02 6.39
CA ARG A 154 14.20 2.91 7.54
C ARG A 154 13.54 4.27 7.31
N TRP A 155 13.76 4.86 6.13
CA TRP A 155 13.12 6.11 5.74
C TRP A 155 11.60 5.98 5.77
N ALA A 156 11.04 4.97 5.11
CA ALA A 156 9.60 4.76 4.97
C ALA A 156 8.92 4.56 6.34
N ILE A 157 9.49 3.75 7.24
CA ILE A 157 8.94 3.55 8.59
C ILE A 157 8.97 4.87 9.37
N ALA A 158 10.06 5.65 9.29
CA ALA A 158 10.14 6.94 9.95
C ALA A 158 9.07 7.92 9.43
N ARG A 159 8.78 7.91 8.14
CA ARG A 159 7.70 8.74 7.56
C ARG A 159 6.33 8.24 7.94
N LEU A 160 6.11 6.92 7.88
CA LEU A 160 4.83 6.29 8.18
C LEU A 160 4.37 6.54 9.62
N VAL A 161 5.23 6.36 10.60
CA VAL A 161 4.86 6.55 12.01
C VAL A 161 4.55 8.00 12.38
N HIS A 162 5.07 8.97 11.61
CA HIS A 162 4.83 10.40 11.80
C HIS A 162 3.79 10.98 10.83
N TRP A 163 3.26 10.17 9.92
CA TRP A 163 2.25 10.63 8.97
C TRP A 163 0.97 11.11 9.69
N PRO A 164 0.45 12.31 9.33
CA PRO A 164 -0.70 12.89 10.02
C PRO A 164 -2.06 12.30 9.62
N GLY A 165 -2.10 11.49 8.56
CA GLY A 165 -3.34 10.96 7.97
C GLY A 165 -3.67 11.55 6.61
N GLY A 166 -4.57 10.89 5.89
CA GLY A 166 -5.07 11.36 4.58
C GLY A 166 -6.01 12.56 4.72
N ALA A 167 -6.08 13.38 3.67
CA ALA A 167 -6.91 14.60 3.65
C ALA A 167 -8.37 14.35 3.22
N GLY A 168 -8.71 13.14 2.80
CA GLY A 168 -10.05 12.80 2.30
C GLY A 168 -10.38 11.33 2.50
N ALA A 169 -11.67 11.00 2.34
CA ALA A 169 -12.10 9.62 2.38
C ALA A 169 -11.66 8.89 1.09
N PRO A 170 -11.00 7.73 1.19
CA PRO A 170 -10.72 6.91 0.02
C PRO A 170 -12.03 6.39 -0.60
N ALA A 171 -12.04 6.21 -1.93
CA ALA A 171 -13.18 5.69 -2.67
C ALA A 171 -13.55 4.27 -2.22
N ALA A 172 -12.54 3.46 -1.92
CA ALA A 172 -12.74 2.13 -1.33
C ALA A 172 -11.57 1.72 -0.45
N ARG A 173 -11.85 0.78 0.48
CA ARG A 173 -10.87 0.18 1.38
C ARG A 173 -11.11 -1.32 1.43
N ILE A 174 -10.10 -2.10 1.08
CA ILE A 174 -10.12 -3.56 1.01
C ILE A 174 -9.13 -4.09 2.04
N HIS A 175 -9.58 -4.97 2.94
CA HIS A 175 -8.74 -5.40 4.06
C HIS A 175 -8.89 -6.89 4.37
N GLY A 176 -7.77 -7.51 4.78
CA GLY A 176 -7.73 -8.91 5.20
C GLY A 176 -8.27 -9.08 6.63
N THR A 177 -9.18 -10.06 6.82
CA THR A 177 -9.78 -10.31 8.16
C THR A 177 -8.80 -10.85 9.19
N ALA A 178 -7.70 -11.47 8.74
CA ALA A 178 -6.64 -12.04 9.57
C ALA A 178 -5.31 -11.26 9.47
N ASP A 179 -5.37 -9.98 9.08
CA ASP A 179 -4.20 -9.10 9.02
C ASP A 179 -3.66 -8.86 10.43
N ARG A 180 -2.42 -9.30 10.68
CA ARG A 180 -1.74 -9.14 11.98
C ARG A 180 -0.89 -7.88 12.03
N LEU A 181 -0.45 -7.38 10.87
CA LEU A 181 0.36 -6.16 10.79
C LEU A 181 -0.53 -4.92 11.01
N LEU A 182 -1.72 -4.91 10.39
CA LEU A 182 -2.75 -3.89 10.56
C LEU A 182 -4.08 -4.59 10.89
N PRO A 183 -4.36 -4.87 12.18
CA PRO A 183 -5.53 -5.65 12.56
C PRO A 183 -6.85 -5.05 12.05
N ALA A 184 -7.66 -5.87 11.40
CA ALA A 184 -8.91 -5.45 10.74
C ALA A 184 -9.93 -4.80 11.70
N GLY A 185 -9.81 -5.03 13.00
CA GLY A 185 -10.63 -4.36 14.03
C GLY A 185 -10.27 -2.89 14.23
N ALA A 186 -9.03 -2.49 13.92
CA ALA A 186 -8.57 -1.11 14.03
C ALA A 186 -8.79 -0.31 12.73
N VAL A 187 -8.96 -1.00 11.60
CA VAL A 187 -9.09 -0.38 10.28
C VAL A 187 -10.55 -0.40 9.83
N HIS A 188 -11.10 0.78 9.54
CA HIS A 188 -12.40 0.86 8.89
C HIS A 188 -12.26 0.43 7.42
N SER A 189 -13.01 -0.58 6.99
CA SER A 189 -12.92 -1.12 5.62
C SER A 189 -14.31 -1.35 5.01
N HIS A 190 -14.44 -1.07 3.69
CA HIS A 190 -15.65 -1.29 2.91
C HIS A 190 -15.78 -2.77 2.50
N HIS A 191 -14.64 -3.39 2.14
CA HIS A 191 -14.57 -4.80 1.73
C HIS A 191 -13.61 -5.56 2.65
N ARG A 192 -14.11 -6.60 3.30
CA ARG A 192 -13.33 -7.52 4.14
C ARG A 192 -13.20 -8.85 3.43
N LEU A 193 -11.96 -9.28 3.17
CA LEU A 193 -11.66 -10.53 2.50
C LEU A 193 -10.97 -11.50 3.48
N PRO A 194 -11.24 -12.82 3.38
CA PRO A 194 -10.50 -13.81 4.16
C PRO A 194 -9.02 -13.77 3.79
N GLY A 195 -8.13 -13.56 4.75
CA GLY A 195 -6.67 -13.52 4.51
C GLY A 195 -5.96 -12.54 5.41
N GLY A 196 -4.62 -12.53 5.31
CA GLY A 196 -3.72 -11.67 6.09
C GLY A 196 -3.40 -10.35 5.41
N HIS A 197 -2.22 -9.83 5.73
CA HIS A 197 -1.75 -8.56 5.13
C HIS A 197 -1.48 -8.68 3.62
N PHE A 198 -1.21 -9.89 3.14
CA PHE A 198 -0.78 -10.16 1.75
C PHE A 198 -1.95 -10.53 0.82
N ILE A 199 -3.19 -10.05 1.13
CA ILE A 199 -4.39 -10.33 0.31
C ILE A 199 -4.27 -9.87 -1.13
N ILE A 200 -3.43 -8.89 -1.42
CA ILE A 200 -3.17 -8.45 -2.81
C ILE A 200 -2.72 -9.60 -3.72
N VAL A 201 -2.09 -10.62 -3.14
CA VAL A 201 -1.67 -11.84 -3.83
C VAL A 201 -2.70 -12.94 -3.63
N SER A 202 -3.04 -13.27 -2.37
CA SER A 202 -3.91 -14.42 -2.05
C SER A 202 -5.37 -14.23 -2.45
N ARG A 203 -5.83 -13.00 -2.64
CA ARG A 203 -7.19 -12.63 -3.04
C ARG A 203 -7.22 -11.73 -4.27
N ALA A 204 -6.24 -11.90 -5.15
CA ALA A 204 -6.10 -11.05 -6.34
C ALA A 204 -7.33 -11.10 -7.26
N ALA A 205 -8.01 -12.26 -7.34
CA ALA A 205 -9.22 -12.41 -8.16
C ALA A 205 -10.38 -11.57 -7.60
N GLU A 206 -10.64 -11.67 -6.30
CA GLU A 206 -11.70 -10.89 -5.63
C GLU A 206 -11.39 -9.39 -5.64
N ILE A 207 -10.13 -9.02 -5.44
CA ILE A 207 -9.68 -7.62 -5.51
C ILE A 207 -9.87 -7.09 -6.92
N SER A 208 -9.52 -7.86 -7.96
CA SER A 208 -9.75 -7.48 -9.36
C SER A 208 -11.23 -7.22 -9.65
N GLN A 209 -12.13 -8.09 -9.18
CA GLN A 209 -13.57 -7.90 -9.32
C GLN A 209 -14.06 -6.62 -8.65
N ILE A 210 -13.58 -6.32 -7.44
CA ILE A 210 -13.93 -5.09 -6.72
C ILE A 210 -13.46 -3.86 -7.50
N LEU A 211 -12.20 -3.83 -7.92
CA LEU A 211 -11.61 -2.70 -8.65
C LEU A 211 -12.33 -2.45 -9.99
N ASN A 212 -12.60 -3.52 -10.75
CA ASN A 212 -13.31 -3.43 -12.02
C ASN A 212 -14.75 -2.92 -11.85
N ARG A 213 -15.44 -3.38 -10.80
CA ARG A 213 -16.81 -2.90 -10.48
C ARG A 213 -16.79 -1.41 -10.13
N LEU A 214 -15.90 -0.98 -9.24
CA LEU A 214 -15.75 0.43 -8.87
C LEU A 214 -15.47 1.31 -10.09
N ALA A 215 -14.64 0.84 -11.01
CA ALA A 215 -14.33 1.56 -12.23
C ALA A 215 -15.54 1.66 -13.18
N ALA A 216 -16.31 0.59 -13.33
CA ALA A 216 -17.51 0.58 -14.14
C ALA A 216 -18.60 1.52 -13.59
N GLU A 217 -18.85 1.48 -12.27
CA GLU A 217 -19.80 2.37 -11.58
C GLU A 217 -19.43 3.85 -11.68
N ALA A 218 -18.14 4.15 -11.81
CA ALA A 218 -17.64 5.52 -11.95
C ALA A 218 -17.74 6.10 -13.36
N SER A 219 -17.96 5.22 -14.35
CA SER A 219 -18.02 5.58 -15.78
C SER A 219 -19.46 5.71 -16.30
N GLY A 220 -20.45 5.27 -15.52
CA GLY A 220 -21.90 5.37 -15.83
C GLY A 220 -22.52 6.56 -15.15
#